data_fc4f27e3195047f7ebc4365f50ee838f
#
_entry.id   fc4f27e3195047f7ebc4365f50ee838f
#
_cell.length_a   1.000
_cell.length_b   1.000
_cell.length_c   1.000
_cell.angle_alpha   90.00
_cell.angle_beta   90.00
_cell.angle_gamma   90.00
#
_symmetry.space_group_name_H-M   'P 1'
#
loop_
_entity.id
_entity.type
_entity.pdbx_description
1 polymer ?
#
loop_
_entity_poly.entity_id
_entity_poly.type
_entity_poly.pdbx_seq_one_letter_code
_entity_poly.pdbx_strand_id
1 'polypeptide(L)'
;MTADNDPTPEPAIFSAVLTPHRSLSRNGFLALMLVTGGISLVTGTTFLLAGAWPVFGFCGLDVLLLYWALQLSYRRAKAYEQVTVTSCELTVRQVNHRGRMKEWTLNPLWVRLDRVVHAEFGIERLFLVSRGQRLAIAGFLGPHEKESFALALSAALGEAKRGPTRTVFG
;
A
#
# COMPACT_ATOMS: atom_id res chain seq x y z
N MET A 1 25.53 34.12 -16.68
CA MET A 1 24.08 34.14 -16.89
C MET A 1 23.72 32.78 -17.49
N THR A 2 23.74 31.77 -16.65
CA THR A 2 23.41 30.38 -17.02
C THR A 2 21.91 30.19 -16.74
N ALA A 3 21.13 30.08 -17.81
CA ALA A 3 19.72 29.78 -17.73
C ALA A 3 19.56 28.41 -17.04
N ASP A 4 18.93 28.46 -15.90
CA ASP A 4 18.48 27.31 -15.12
C ASP A 4 17.42 26.60 -15.96
N ASN A 5 17.87 25.61 -16.73
CA ASN A 5 17.02 24.77 -17.55
C ASN A 5 16.54 23.57 -16.71
N ASP A 6 15.87 23.88 -15.60
CA ASP A 6 15.17 22.89 -14.80
C ASP A 6 13.98 22.42 -15.65
N PRO A 7 13.93 21.14 -16.09
CA PRO A 7 12.82 20.65 -16.89
C PRO A 7 11.56 20.75 -16.04
N THR A 8 10.69 21.67 -16.42
CA THR A 8 9.35 21.79 -15.81
C THR A 8 8.74 20.39 -15.75
N PRO A 9 8.36 19.88 -14.56
CA PRO A 9 7.84 18.52 -14.46
C PRO A 9 6.61 18.42 -15.36
N GLU A 10 6.66 17.50 -16.33
CA GLU A 10 5.52 17.24 -17.19
C GLU A 10 4.27 16.96 -16.35
N PRO A 11 3.13 17.58 -16.69
CA PRO A 11 1.91 17.37 -15.94
C PRO A 11 1.55 15.87 -15.94
N ALA A 12 1.39 15.32 -14.76
CA ALA A 12 1.00 13.93 -14.61
C ALA A 12 -0.44 13.75 -15.12
N ILE A 13 -0.63 12.88 -16.10
CA ILE A 13 -1.95 12.47 -16.60
C ILE A 13 -2.69 11.72 -15.50
N PHE A 14 -1.93 10.91 -14.73
CA PHE A 14 -2.47 10.12 -13.63
C PHE A 14 -1.43 9.99 -12.52
N SER A 15 -1.88 10.15 -11.28
CA SER A 15 -1.04 9.88 -10.10
C SER A 15 -1.91 9.25 -9.01
N ALA A 16 -1.51 8.09 -8.55
CA ALA A 16 -2.19 7.39 -7.47
C ALA A 16 -1.19 6.89 -6.42
N VAL A 17 -1.50 7.15 -5.16
CA VAL A 17 -0.76 6.60 -4.02
C VAL A 17 -1.61 5.53 -3.36
N LEU A 18 -1.14 4.30 -3.43
CA LEU A 18 -1.80 3.13 -2.89
C LEU A 18 -1.20 2.80 -1.54
N THR A 19 -2.02 2.82 -0.51
CA THR A 19 -1.59 2.50 0.86
C THR A 19 -2.41 1.32 1.39
N PRO A 20 -1.79 0.41 2.15
CA PRO A 20 -2.55 -0.65 2.81
C PRO A 20 -3.58 -0.05 3.76
N HIS A 21 -4.78 -0.60 3.77
CA HIS A 21 -5.78 -0.23 4.76
C HIS A 21 -5.27 -0.58 6.16
N ARG A 22 -5.26 0.40 7.06
CA ARG A 22 -4.95 0.18 8.46
C ARG A 22 -6.20 -0.30 9.15
N SER A 23 -6.20 -1.54 9.62
CA SER A 23 -7.32 -2.14 10.36
C SER A 23 -7.61 -1.43 11.68
N LEU A 24 -6.61 -0.81 12.31
CA LEU A 24 -6.75 -0.18 13.60
C LEU A 24 -6.09 1.21 13.60
N SER A 25 -6.82 2.22 14.07
CA SER A 25 -6.27 3.55 14.33
C SER A 25 -5.36 3.53 15.55
N ARG A 26 -4.53 4.57 15.73
CA ARG A 26 -3.66 4.69 16.92
C ARG A 26 -4.46 4.68 18.21
N ASN A 27 -5.64 5.33 18.20
CA ASN A 27 -6.53 5.37 19.37
C ASN A 27 -7.15 3.99 19.64
N GLY A 28 -7.53 3.27 18.58
CA GLY A 28 -8.04 1.90 18.70
C GLY A 28 -6.99 0.92 19.24
N PHE A 29 -5.74 1.08 18.84
CA PHE A 29 -4.61 0.33 19.42
C PHE A 29 -4.50 0.58 20.94
N LEU A 30 -4.50 1.84 21.34
CA LEU A 30 -4.36 2.24 22.73
C LEU A 30 -5.54 1.73 23.57
N ALA A 31 -6.77 1.87 23.05
CA ALA A 31 -7.97 1.35 23.69
C ALA A 31 -7.91 -0.17 23.88
N LEU A 32 -7.53 -0.90 22.82
CA LEU A 32 -7.40 -2.36 22.89
C LEU A 32 -6.35 -2.79 23.92
N MET A 33 -5.18 -2.13 23.94
CA MET A 33 -4.13 -2.43 24.90
C MET A 33 -4.54 -2.12 26.34
N LEU A 34 -5.24 -0.99 26.58
CA LEU A 34 -5.73 -0.63 27.92
C LEU A 34 -6.80 -1.62 28.42
N VAL A 35 -7.74 -2.00 27.56
CA VAL A 35 -8.79 -2.96 27.93
C VAL A 35 -8.18 -4.34 28.21
N THR A 36 -7.37 -4.87 27.29
CA THR A 36 -6.74 -6.18 27.48
C THR A 36 -5.78 -6.18 28.67
N GLY A 37 -4.94 -5.15 28.80
CA GLY A 37 -4.02 -5.01 29.93
C GLY A 37 -4.74 -4.87 31.27
N GLY A 38 -5.84 -4.11 31.31
CA GLY A 38 -6.66 -3.96 32.53
C GLY A 38 -7.30 -5.29 32.95
N ILE A 39 -7.91 -6.02 32.03
CA ILE A 39 -8.50 -7.33 32.26
C ILE A 39 -7.42 -8.31 32.77
N SER A 40 -6.29 -8.38 32.07
CA SER A 40 -5.17 -9.26 32.42
C SER A 40 -4.59 -8.92 33.82
N LEU A 41 -4.49 -7.64 34.16
CA LEU A 41 -3.99 -7.19 35.44
C LEU A 41 -4.94 -7.61 36.57
N VAL A 42 -6.24 -7.37 36.44
CA VAL A 42 -7.25 -7.75 37.44
C VAL A 42 -7.28 -9.26 37.63
N THR A 43 -7.37 -10.01 36.51
CA THR A 43 -7.39 -11.47 36.56
C THR A 43 -6.10 -12.03 37.17
N GLY A 44 -4.95 -11.57 36.66
CA GLY A 44 -3.63 -12.03 37.12
C GLY A 44 -3.41 -11.75 38.61
N THR A 45 -3.81 -10.55 39.11
CA THR A 45 -3.70 -10.21 40.53
C THR A 45 -4.61 -11.08 41.39
N THR A 46 -5.83 -11.37 40.95
CA THR A 46 -6.76 -12.25 41.65
C THR A 46 -6.17 -13.66 41.82
N PHE A 47 -5.60 -14.23 40.75
CA PHE A 47 -4.95 -15.54 40.81
C PHE A 47 -3.65 -15.53 41.61
N LEU A 48 -2.90 -14.42 41.60
CA LEU A 48 -1.69 -14.26 42.40
C LEU A 48 -2.03 -14.32 43.90
N LEU A 49 -3.08 -13.61 44.33
CA LEU A 49 -3.57 -13.64 45.70
C LEU A 49 -4.12 -15.02 46.12
N ALA A 50 -4.65 -15.79 45.18
CA ALA A 50 -5.08 -17.16 45.37
C ALA A 50 -3.91 -18.18 45.40
N GLY A 51 -2.65 -17.73 45.31
CA GLY A 51 -1.47 -18.59 45.33
C GLY A 51 -1.10 -19.19 43.95
N ALA A 52 -1.82 -18.85 42.88
CA ALA A 52 -1.58 -19.35 41.53
C ALA A 52 -0.66 -18.41 40.74
N TRP A 53 0.54 -18.16 41.25
CA TRP A 53 1.53 -17.23 40.70
C TRP A 53 1.87 -17.49 39.21
N PRO A 54 1.87 -18.73 38.64
CA PRO A 54 2.18 -18.93 37.24
C PRO A 54 1.15 -18.27 36.31
N VAL A 55 -0.12 -18.18 36.72
CA VAL A 55 -1.21 -17.55 35.94
C VAL A 55 -0.94 -16.08 35.74
N PHE A 56 -0.40 -15.38 36.71
CA PHE A 56 0.01 -13.98 36.59
C PHE A 56 1.05 -13.81 35.45
N GLY A 57 2.04 -14.72 35.38
CA GLY A 57 3.03 -14.74 34.32
C GLY A 57 2.42 -14.93 32.92
N PHE A 58 1.45 -15.84 32.80
CA PHE A 58 0.73 -16.04 31.51
C PHE A 58 -0.09 -14.81 31.09
N CYS A 59 -0.79 -14.16 32.02
CA CYS A 59 -1.53 -12.93 31.72
C CYS A 59 -0.61 -11.81 31.23
N GLY A 60 0.58 -11.68 31.77
CA GLY A 60 1.59 -10.73 31.31
C GLY A 60 2.13 -11.09 29.92
N LEU A 61 2.36 -12.38 29.68
CA LEU A 61 2.83 -12.89 28.39
C LEU A 61 1.80 -12.63 27.27
N ASP A 62 0.51 -12.85 27.53
CA ASP A 62 -0.56 -12.59 26.56
C ASP A 62 -0.60 -11.14 26.12
N VAL A 63 -0.49 -10.19 27.06
CA VAL A 63 -0.44 -8.76 26.76
C VAL A 63 0.81 -8.42 25.93
N LEU A 64 1.96 -9.00 26.27
CA LEU A 64 3.20 -8.81 25.55
C LEU A 64 3.12 -9.34 24.11
N LEU A 65 2.57 -10.54 23.91
CA LEU A 65 2.37 -11.14 22.59
C LEU A 65 1.40 -10.32 21.75
N LEU A 66 0.30 -9.85 22.34
CA LEU A 66 -0.66 -8.98 21.65
C LEU A 66 0.02 -7.67 21.22
N TYR A 67 0.77 -7.03 22.12
CA TYR A 67 1.54 -5.82 21.79
C TYR A 67 2.50 -6.07 20.63
N TRP A 68 3.25 -7.16 20.69
CA TRP A 68 4.23 -7.51 19.66
C TRP A 68 3.57 -7.80 18.29
N ALA A 69 2.48 -8.55 18.29
CA ALA A 69 1.70 -8.85 17.08
C ALA A 69 1.14 -7.57 16.44
N LEU A 70 0.57 -6.69 17.24
CA LEU A 70 0.06 -5.41 16.76
C LEU A 70 1.18 -4.51 16.25
N GLN A 71 2.30 -4.44 16.94
CA GLN A 71 3.48 -3.67 16.52
C GLN A 71 4.03 -4.17 15.18
N LEU A 72 4.04 -5.49 14.96
CA LEU A 72 4.45 -6.08 13.68
C LEU A 72 3.47 -5.71 12.56
N SER A 73 2.16 -5.72 12.84
CA SER A 73 1.11 -5.29 11.93
C SER A 73 1.27 -3.81 11.52
N TYR A 74 1.53 -2.93 12.49
CA TYR A 74 1.79 -1.51 12.22
C TYR A 74 3.03 -1.26 11.39
N ARG A 75 4.09 -2.03 11.60
CA ARG A 75 5.31 -1.92 10.77
C ARG A 75 5.03 -2.28 9.32
N ARG A 76 4.20 -3.30 9.06
CA ARG A 76 3.83 -3.73 7.71
C ARG A 76 2.97 -2.70 6.99
N ALA A 77 2.15 -1.94 7.71
CA ALA A 77 1.27 -0.90 7.16
C ALA A 77 1.99 0.40 6.71
N LYS A 78 3.31 0.49 6.86
CA LYS A 78 4.13 1.62 6.37
C LYS A 78 4.51 1.49 4.89
N ALA A 79 4.27 0.35 4.28
CA ALA A 79 4.50 0.18 2.85
C ALA A 79 3.52 1.05 2.05
N TYR A 80 3.96 1.62 0.94
CA TYR A 80 3.08 2.30 -0.01
C TYR A 80 3.61 2.11 -1.43
N GLU A 81 2.71 2.25 -2.38
CA GLU A 81 3.02 2.18 -3.79
C GLU A 81 2.49 3.44 -4.47
N GLN A 82 3.32 4.10 -5.25
CA GLN A 82 2.95 5.27 -6.05
C GLN A 82 3.08 4.92 -7.52
N VAL A 83 2.02 5.16 -8.27
CA VAL A 83 1.99 4.98 -9.71
C VAL A 83 1.71 6.33 -10.34
N THR A 84 2.62 6.82 -11.18
CA THR A 84 2.50 8.09 -11.88
C THR A 84 2.67 7.86 -13.38
N VAL A 85 1.75 8.37 -14.15
CA VAL A 85 1.75 8.32 -15.63
C VAL A 85 1.85 9.75 -16.15
N THR A 86 2.88 9.99 -16.92
CA THR A 86 3.04 11.21 -17.75
C THR A 86 2.92 10.86 -19.22
N SER A 87 3.02 11.83 -20.12
CA SER A 87 3.00 11.57 -21.56
C SER A 87 4.17 10.69 -22.05
N CYS A 88 5.31 10.75 -21.37
CA CYS A 88 6.55 10.08 -21.78
C CYS A 88 6.96 8.93 -20.86
N GLU A 89 6.52 8.95 -19.61
CA GLU A 89 6.99 8.03 -18.59
C GLU A 89 5.86 7.47 -17.72
N LEU A 90 5.99 6.20 -17.37
CA LEU A 90 5.23 5.55 -16.31
C LEU A 90 6.21 5.20 -15.18
N THR A 91 6.09 5.89 -14.06
CA THR A 91 6.92 5.64 -12.88
C THR A 91 6.12 4.87 -11.83
N VAL A 92 6.67 3.75 -11.40
CA VAL A 92 6.15 2.94 -10.31
C VAL A 92 7.17 2.95 -9.18
N ARG A 93 6.79 3.53 -8.05
CA ARG A 93 7.62 3.60 -6.83
C ARG A 93 6.98 2.76 -5.74
N GLN A 94 7.65 1.70 -5.34
CA GLN A 94 7.21 0.83 -4.24
C GLN A 94 8.14 1.02 -3.03
N VAL A 95 7.57 1.39 -1.91
CA VAL A 95 8.29 1.49 -0.64
C VAL A 95 7.84 0.35 0.27
N ASN A 96 8.79 -0.49 0.65
CA ASN A 96 8.52 -1.62 1.53
C ASN A 96 8.43 -1.15 3.00
N HIS A 97 7.83 -1.95 3.87
CA HIS A 97 7.73 -1.73 5.32
C HIS A 97 9.09 -1.44 6.01
N ARG A 98 10.21 -1.82 5.39
CA ARG A 98 11.58 -1.56 5.88
C ARG A 98 12.17 -0.25 5.35
N GLY A 99 11.39 0.57 4.64
CA GLY A 99 11.86 1.82 4.02
C GLY A 99 12.70 1.62 2.76
N ARG A 100 12.84 0.39 2.25
CA ARG A 100 13.51 0.16 0.97
C ARG A 100 12.61 0.60 -0.16
N MET A 101 13.10 1.55 -0.94
CA MET A 101 12.44 2.04 -2.13
C MET A 101 12.93 1.24 -3.34
N LYS A 102 11.98 0.85 -4.18
CA LYS A 102 12.22 0.34 -5.53
C LYS A 102 11.46 1.22 -6.48
N GLU A 103 12.12 1.65 -7.53
CA GLU A 103 11.55 2.51 -8.56
C GLU A 103 11.76 1.88 -9.93
N TRP A 104 10.71 1.88 -10.73
CA TRP A 104 10.75 1.43 -12.12
C TRP A 104 10.19 2.54 -12.99
N THR A 105 10.98 2.91 -14.00
CA THR A 105 10.56 3.84 -15.04
C THR A 105 10.33 3.04 -16.32
N LEU A 106 9.12 3.11 -16.82
CA LEU A 106 8.67 2.38 -18.00
C LEU A 106 8.14 3.37 -19.04
N ASN A 107 8.28 3.02 -20.32
CA ASN A 107 7.67 3.83 -21.38
C ASN A 107 6.20 3.41 -21.54
N PRO A 108 5.22 4.34 -21.38
CA PRO A 108 3.79 4.04 -21.44
C PRO A 108 3.36 3.37 -22.75
N LEU A 109 4.05 3.67 -23.86
CA LEU A 109 3.75 3.12 -25.18
C LEU A 109 3.92 1.59 -25.24
N TRP A 110 4.87 1.06 -24.47
CA TRP A 110 5.21 -0.36 -24.43
C TRP A 110 4.60 -1.12 -23.26
N VAL A 111 3.86 -0.41 -22.41
CA VAL A 111 3.24 -1.00 -21.24
C VAL A 111 1.84 -1.51 -21.56
N ARG A 112 1.54 -2.72 -21.11
CA ARG A 112 0.20 -3.31 -21.09
C ARG A 112 -0.19 -3.64 -19.66
N LEU A 113 -1.45 -3.37 -19.33
CA LEU A 113 -2.02 -3.81 -18.05
C LEU A 113 -2.60 -5.21 -18.23
N ASP A 114 -2.06 -6.16 -17.50
CA ASP A 114 -2.54 -7.56 -17.46
C ASP A 114 -3.30 -7.79 -16.14
N ARG A 115 -4.44 -8.46 -16.22
CA ARG A 115 -5.36 -8.69 -15.10
C ARG A 115 -5.54 -10.18 -14.92
N VAL A 116 -5.28 -10.67 -13.72
CA VAL A 116 -5.64 -12.03 -13.33
C VAL A 116 -6.98 -11.94 -12.60
N VAL A 117 -8.01 -12.51 -13.22
CA VAL A 117 -9.39 -12.47 -12.71
C VAL A 117 -9.77 -13.86 -12.19
N HIS A 118 -10.27 -13.90 -10.96
CA HIS A 118 -10.87 -15.09 -10.39
C HIS A 118 -12.40 -15.02 -10.55
N ALA A 119 -13.04 -16.12 -10.95
CA ALA A 119 -14.48 -16.16 -11.28
C ALA A 119 -15.40 -15.68 -10.15
N GLU A 120 -15.02 -15.94 -8.89
CA GLU A 120 -15.84 -15.61 -7.71
C GLU A 120 -15.39 -14.32 -7.00
N PHE A 121 -14.10 -13.97 -7.08
CA PHE A 121 -13.49 -12.89 -6.28
C PHE A 121 -13.12 -11.64 -7.08
N GLY A 122 -13.33 -11.64 -8.41
CA GLY A 122 -12.95 -10.53 -9.27
C GLY A 122 -11.44 -10.45 -9.55
N ILE A 123 -10.88 -9.24 -9.62
CA ILE A 123 -9.46 -9.05 -9.96
C ILE A 123 -8.58 -9.46 -8.77
N GLU A 124 -7.87 -10.58 -8.92
CA GLU A 124 -6.92 -11.06 -7.90
C GLU A 124 -5.61 -10.29 -7.97
N ARG A 125 -5.03 -10.13 -9.17
CA ARG A 125 -3.72 -9.48 -9.37
C ARG A 125 -3.71 -8.60 -10.59
N LEU A 126 -2.94 -7.51 -10.48
CA LEU A 126 -2.66 -6.59 -11.57
C LEU A 126 -1.16 -6.60 -11.87
N PHE A 127 -0.82 -6.66 -13.15
CA PHE A 127 0.55 -6.62 -13.61
C PHE A 127 0.72 -5.57 -14.71
N LEU A 128 1.79 -4.81 -14.62
CA LEU A 128 2.32 -4.06 -15.75
C LEU A 128 3.28 -4.95 -16.51
N VAL A 129 3.01 -5.14 -17.78
CA VAL A 129 3.84 -5.95 -18.66
C VAL A 129 4.52 -5.02 -19.65
N SER A 130 5.85 -5.03 -19.65
CA SER A 130 6.68 -4.26 -20.59
C SER A 130 7.89 -5.09 -20.98
N ARG A 131 8.14 -5.24 -22.29
CA ARG A 131 9.30 -5.96 -22.85
C ARG A 131 9.52 -7.37 -22.22
N GLY A 132 8.43 -8.09 -21.97
CA GLY A 132 8.50 -9.44 -21.37
C GLY A 132 8.66 -9.47 -19.84
N GLN A 133 8.88 -8.34 -19.20
CA GLN A 133 8.91 -8.24 -17.73
C GLN A 133 7.52 -7.98 -17.18
N ARG A 134 7.18 -8.66 -16.07
CA ARG A 134 5.94 -8.50 -15.35
C ARG A 134 6.21 -7.85 -14.00
N LEU A 135 5.66 -6.66 -13.78
CA LEU A 135 5.71 -5.95 -12.52
C LEU A 135 4.33 -6.03 -11.84
N ALA A 136 4.26 -6.67 -10.69
CA ALA A 136 3.02 -6.70 -9.90
C ALA A 136 2.77 -5.34 -9.26
N ILE A 137 1.55 -4.84 -9.41
CA ILE A 137 1.11 -3.56 -8.85
C ILE A 137 -0.21 -3.71 -8.09
N ALA A 138 -0.55 -2.70 -7.29
CA ALA A 138 -1.81 -2.63 -6.54
C ALA A 138 -2.05 -3.83 -5.62
N GLY A 139 -0.97 -4.42 -5.05
CA GLY A 139 -1.06 -5.56 -4.16
C GLY A 139 -1.84 -5.30 -2.87
N PHE A 140 -1.98 -4.04 -2.47
CA PHE A 140 -2.65 -3.61 -1.23
C PHE A 140 -4.15 -3.41 -1.39
N LEU A 141 -4.65 -3.31 -2.63
CA LEU A 141 -6.04 -3.01 -2.92
C LEU A 141 -6.93 -4.24 -2.84
N GLY A 142 -8.17 -4.05 -2.39
CA GLY A 142 -9.23 -5.03 -2.50
C GLY A 142 -9.70 -5.26 -3.97
N PRO A 143 -10.48 -6.30 -4.25
CA PRO A 143 -10.91 -6.62 -5.63
C PRO A 143 -11.63 -5.46 -6.33
N HIS A 144 -12.58 -4.81 -5.66
CA HIS A 144 -13.33 -3.65 -6.21
C HIS A 144 -12.43 -2.43 -6.43
N GLU A 145 -11.50 -2.19 -5.51
CA GLU A 145 -10.53 -1.09 -5.65
C GLU A 145 -9.56 -1.34 -6.80
N LYS A 146 -9.12 -2.60 -6.98
CA LYS A 146 -8.29 -3.00 -8.12
C LYS A 146 -8.99 -2.78 -9.44
N GLU A 147 -10.31 -3.00 -9.51
CA GLU A 147 -11.09 -2.78 -10.72
C GLU A 147 -11.13 -1.30 -11.08
N SER A 148 -11.52 -0.44 -10.14
CA SER A 148 -11.55 1.01 -10.32
C SER A 148 -10.16 1.56 -10.69
N PHE A 149 -9.11 1.12 -10.00
CA PHE A 149 -7.74 1.50 -10.28
C PHE A 149 -7.30 1.03 -11.69
N ALA A 150 -7.63 -0.20 -12.07
CA ALA A 150 -7.29 -0.76 -13.38
C ALA A 150 -7.97 0.00 -14.53
N LEU A 151 -9.22 0.43 -14.34
CA LEU A 151 -9.95 1.26 -15.31
C LEU A 151 -9.28 2.63 -15.47
N ALA A 152 -9.00 3.31 -14.35
CA ALA A 152 -8.35 4.62 -14.36
C ALA A 152 -6.95 4.58 -14.97
N LEU A 153 -6.14 3.57 -14.58
CA LEU A 153 -4.80 3.39 -15.13
C LEU A 153 -4.83 3.04 -16.62
N SER A 154 -5.79 2.21 -17.06
CA SER A 154 -5.97 1.87 -18.48
C SER A 154 -6.33 3.10 -19.30
N ALA A 155 -7.19 3.98 -18.78
CA ALA A 155 -7.57 5.23 -19.43
C ALA A 155 -6.36 6.16 -19.56
N ALA A 156 -5.57 6.32 -18.49
CA ALA A 156 -4.37 7.15 -18.48
C ALA A 156 -3.29 6.62 -19.43
N LEU A 157 -3.08 5.30 -19.48
CA LEU A 157 -2.17 4.70 -20.47
C LEU A 157 -2.68 4.89 -21.91
N GLY A 158 -3.99 4.84 -22.11
CA GLY A 158 -4.61 5.14 -23.42
C GLY A 158 -4.40 6.59 -23.84
N GLU A 159 -4.49 7.52 -22.89
CA GLU A 159 -4.24 8.94 -23.12
C GLU A 159 -2.75 9.21 -23.44
N ALA A 160 -1.85 8.64 -22.65
CA ALA A 160 -0.41 8.74 -22.89
C ALA A 160 -0.01 8.19 -24.29
N LYS A 161 -0.66 7.10 -24.74
CA LYS A 161 -0.43 6.51 -26.08
C LYS A 161 -0.95 7.36 -27.21
N ARG A 162 -1.98 8.18 -27.02
CA ARG A 162 -2.47 9.12 -28.03
C ARG A 162 -1.57 10.33 -28.21
N GLY A 163 -0.67 10.57 -27.26
CA GLY A 163 0.22 11.72 -27.24
C GLY A 163 -0.50 13.02 -26.82
N PRO A 164 0.26 14.10 -26.54
CA PRO A 164 -0.31 15.39 -26.22
C PRO A 164 -1.11 15.93 -27.42
N THR A 165 -2.38 16.23 -27.20
CA THR A 165 -3.23 16.88 -28.20
C THR A 165 -2.71 18.30 -28.43
N ARG A 166 -1.93 18.49 -29.46
CA ARG A 166 -1.44 19.82 -29.86
C ARG A 166 -2.61 20.58 -30.48
N THR A 167 -3.31 21.38 -29.67
CA THR A 167 -4.28 22.34 -30.23
C THR A 167 -3.49 23.45 -30.93
N VAL A 168 -3.39 23.33 -32.23
CA VAL A 168 -2.86 24.42 -33.09
C VAL A 168 -4.00 25.42 -33.25
N PHE A 169 -3.95 26.49 -32.46
CA PHE A 169 -4.78 27.66 -32.77
C PHE A 169 -4.17 28.35 -33.99
N GLY A 170 -4.87 28.28 -35.10
CA GLY A 170 -4.59 29.05 -36.32
C GLY A 170 -5.23 30.43 -36.25
#